data_89b77316b195d9dc04f20070683ce7bc
#
_entry.id   89b77316b195d9dc04f20070683ce7bc
#
_cell.length_a   1.000
_cell.length_b   1.000
_cell.length_c   1.000
_cell.angle_alpha   90.00
_cell.angle_beta   90.00
_cell.angle_gamma   90.00
#
_symmetry.space_group_name_H-M   'P 1'
#
loop_
_entity.id
_entity.type
_entity.pdbx_description
1 polymer ?
#
loop_
_entity_poly.entity_id
_entity_poly.type
_entity_poly.pdbx_seq_one_letter_code
_entity_poly.pdbx_strand_id
1 'polypeptide(L)'
;MKLIVDVRSREEYYKSHVKGAINIPLFDLEYYVGFLKNKDALVYCDSGRRSRMAVENLAERGVKSTIIPTDELDKYEREGKPMICALNYLSVKPGLEREFEQEAKELCRVTVEMKGFLGSKIFRVSTISYGGSGLQGTYEDINVEPTKYVMLTYWTNKKAHEQFHKEQTILKGFMSLMKYLAIMPYEEYGEIMR
;
A
#
# COMPACT_ATOMS: atom_id res chain seq x y z
N MET A 1 6.15 -19.27 -23.25
CA MET A 1 4.95 -18.46 -22.94
C MET A 1 5.41 -17.10 -22.46
N LYS A 2 4.94 -16.04 -23.07
CA LYS A 2 5.30 -14.67 -22.66
C LYS A 2 4.53 -14.33 -21.37
N LEU A 3 5.25 -13.85 -20.37
CA LEU A 3 4.69 -13.43 -19.10
C LEU A 3 4.58 -11.90 -19.07
N ILE A 4 3.38 -11.37 -18.88
CA ILE A 4 3.20 -9.92 -18.77
C ILE A 4 3.44 -9.51 -17.31
N VAL A 5 4.33 -8.54 -17.10
CA VAL A 5 4.74 -8.04 -15.79
C VAL A 5 4.45 -6.55 -15.66
N ASP A 6 3.59 -6.21 -14.73
CA ASP A 6 3.32 -4.84 -14.33
C ASP A 6 4.28 -4.42 -13.22
N VAL A 7 5.16 -3.45 -13.51
CA VAL A 7 6.15 -2.95 -12.54
C VAL A 7 5.71 -1.69 -11.81
N ARG A 8 4.44 -1.36 -11.89
CA ARG A 8 3.83 -0.28 -11.12
C ARG A 8 3.61 -0.71 -9.67
N SER A 9 3.16 0.22 -8.85
CA SER A 9 2.79 -0.12 -7.47
C SER A 9 1.63 -1.13 -7.44
N ARG A 10 1.47 -1.80 -6.31
CA ARG A 10 0.36 -2.76 -6.12
C ARG A 10 -0.99 -2.05 -6.26
N GLU A 11 -1.09 -0.83 -5.74
CA GLU A 11 -2.29 0.00 -5.83
C GLU A 11 -2.65 0.34 -7.29
N GLU A 12 -1.67 0.73 -8.10
CA GLU A 12 -1.88 1.01 -9.53
C GLU A 12 -2.34 -0.24 -10.29
N TYR A 13 -1.70 -1.39 -10.00
CA TYR A 13 -2.05 -2.67 -10.59
C TYR A 13 -3.49 -3.08 -10.27
N TYR A 14 -3.86 -3.06 -8.98
CA TYR A 14 -5.21 -3.48 -8.59
C TYR A 14 -6.29 -2.59 -9.16
N LYS A 15 -6.03 -1.32 -9.32
CA LYS A 15 -6.96 -0.36 -9.90
C LYS A 15 -7.28 -0.64 -11.35
N SER A 16 -6.27 -0.93 -12.16
CA SER A 16 -6.39 -1.32 -13.56
C SER A 16 -5.06 -1.86 -14.07
N HIS A 17 -5.05 -3.06 -14.60
CA HIS A 17 -3.85 -3.68 -15.19
C HIS A 17 -4.21 -4.42 -16.49
N VAL A 18 -3.20 -4.78 -17.27
CA VAL A 18 -3.36 -5.63 -18.45
C VAL A 18 -3.85 -7.00 -17.98
N LYS A 19 -4.93 -7.49 -18.56
CA LYS A 19 -5.53 -8.78 -18.20
C LYS A 19 -4.53 -9.92 -18.29
N GLY A 20 -4.45 -10.69 -17.21
CA GLY A 20 -3.50 -11.80 -17.09
C GLY A 20 -2.06 -11.37 -16.77
N ALA A 21 -1.79 -10.09 -16.55
CA ALA A 21 -0.49 -9.65 -16.05
C ALA A 21 -0.32 -10.03 -14.57
N ILE A 22 0.95 -10.21 -14.16
CA ILE A 22 1.31 -10.29 -12.74
C ILE A 22 1.92 -8.96 -12.30
N ASN A 23 1.74 -8.61 -11.04
CA ASN A 23 2.39 -7.43 -10.48
C ASN A 23 3.68 -7.79 -9.75
N ILE A 24 4.77 -7.22 -10.21
CA ILE A 24 6.06 -7.22 -9.52
C ILE A 24 6.54 -5.78 -9.49
N PRO A 25 6.28 -5.01 -8.43
CA PRO A 25 6.74 -3.64 -8.34
C PRO A 25 8.23 -3.51 -8.61
N LEU A 26 8.64 -2.40 -9.24
CA LEU A 26 10.05 -2.18 -9.64
C LEU A 26 11.05 -2.47 -8.51
N PHE A 27 10.72 -2.07 -7.28
CA PHE A 27 11.59 -2.24 -6.12
C PHE A 27 11.62 -3.68 -5.56
N ASP A 28 10.70 -4.52 -5.98
CA ASP A 28 10.61 -5.92 -5.56
C ASP A 28 11.25 -6.88 -6.59
N LEU A 29 11.67 -6.39 -7.76
CA LEU A 29 12.14 -7.22 -8.89
C LEU A 29 13.28 -8.17 -8.50
N GLU A 30 14.19 -7.74 -7.65
CA GLU A 30 15.34 -8.55 -7.23
C GLU A 30 14.93 -9.88 -6.58
N TYR A 31 13.82 -9.87 -5.82
CA TYR A 31 13.29 -11.07 -5.16
C TYR A 31 12.67 -12.07 -6.14
N TYR A 32 12.32 -11.61 -7.36
CA TYR A 32 11.64 -12.43 -8.38
C TYR A 32 12.55 -12.85 -9.54
N VAL A 33 13.84 -12.52 -9.50
CA VAL A 33 14.81 -12.89 -10.57
C VAL A 33 14.80 -14.39 -10.82
N GLY A 34 14.84 -15.21 -9.78
CA GLY A 34 14.80 -16.68 -9.91
C GLY A 34 13.54 -17.19 -10.63
N PHE A 35 12.39 -16.59 -10.33
CA PHE A 35 11.12 -16.91 -10.98
C PHE A 35 11.09 -16.47 -12.45
N LEU A 36 11.73 -15.35 -12.78
CA LEU A 36 11.72 -14.75 -14.13
C LEU A 36 12.76 -15.35 -15.07
N LYS A 37 13.85 -15.96 -14.58
CA LYS A 37 14.98 -16.46 -15.38
C LYS A 37 14.60 -17.36 -16.55
N ASN A 38 13.54 -18.14 -16.41
CA ASN A 38 13.11 -19.10 -17.44
C ASN A 38 11.85 -18.63 -18.20
N LYS A 39 11.61 -17.32 -18.23
CA LYS A 39 10.41 -16.73 -18.86
C LYS A 39 10.81 -15.59 -19.79
N ASP A 40 10.05 -15.42 -20.87
CA ASP A 40 10.09 -14.22 -21.69
C ASP A 40 9.15 -13.19 -21.05
N ALA A 41 9.71 -12.21 -20.33
CA ALA A 41 8.91 -11.21 -19.64
C ALA A 41 8.59 -10.01 -20.54
N LEU A 42 7.31 -9.67 -20.66
CA LEU A 42 6.85 -8.41 -21.24
C LEU A 42 6.55 -7.45 -20.10
N VAL A 43 7.36 -6.41 -19.98
CA VAL A 43 7.31 -5.48 -18.83
C VAL A 43 6.64 -4.17 -19.23
N TYR A 44 5.76 -3.65 -18.41
CA TYR A 44 5.12 -2.36 -18.67
C TYR A 44 4.93 -1.52 -17.40
N CYS A 45 4.74 -0.22 -17.62
CA CYS A 45 4.25 0.77 -16.68
C CYS A 45 3.54 1.89 -17.45
N ASP A 46 2.94 2.87 -16.78
CA ASP A 46 2.14 3.90 -17.45
C ASP A 46 2.96 4.87 -18.33
N SER A 47 4.19 5.23 -17.92
CA SER A 47 5.01 6.23 -18.61
C SER A 47 6.24 5.68 -19.35
N GLY A 48 6.46 4.38 -19.31
CA GLY A 48 7.64 3.73 -19.85
C GLY A 48 8.92 3.89 -19.01
N ARG A 49 8.95 4.78 -18.00
CA ARG A 49 10.13 5.04 -17.18
C ARG A 49 10.49 3.84 -16.30
N ARG A 50 9.54 3.37 -15.48
CA ARG A 50 9.74 2.22 -14.58
C ARG A 50 10.02 0.92 -15.34
N SER A 51 9.33 0.69 -16.47
CA SER A 51 9.56 -0.50 -17.30
C SER A 51 10.94 -0.51 -17.95
N ARG A 52 11.50 0.65 -18.32
CA ARG A 52 12.88 0.75 -18.82
C ARG A 52 13.89 0.38 -17.74
N MET A 53 13.78 0.98 -16.55
CA MET A 53 14.62 0.63 -15.40
C MET A 53 14.50 -0.86 -15.03
N ALA A 54 13.31 -1.42 -15.12
CA ALA A 54 13.06 -2.83 -14.83
C ALA A 54 13.77 -3.75 -15.83
N VAL A 55 13.67 -3.46 -17.13
CA VAL A 55 14.32 -4.28 -18.16
C VAL A 55 15.85 -4.20 -18.06
N GLU A 56 16.43 -3.03 -17.80
CA GLU A 56 17.86 -2.85 -17.55
C GLU A 56 18.31 -3.69 -16.34
N ASN A 57 17.61 -3.58 -15.23
CA ASN A 57 17.88 -4.35 -14.00
C ASN A 57 17.80 -5.87 -14.22
N LEU A 58 16.79 -6.32 -14.96
CA LEU A 58 16.58 -7.74 -15.28
C LEU A 58 17.66 -8.26 -16.25
N ALA A 59 18.09 -7.45 -17.23
CA ALA A 59 19.14 -7.82 -18.17
C ALA A 59 20.49 -8.05 -17.48
N GLU A 60 20.86 -7.18 -16.53
CA GLU A 60 22.06 -7.35 -15.69
C GLU A 60 22.08 -8.67 -14.92
N ARG A 61 20.88 -9.22 -14.63
CA ARG A 61 20.70 -10.49 -13.91
C ARG A 61 20.42 -11.70 -14.80
N GLY A 62 20.57 -11.51 -16.13
CA GLY A 62 20.41 -12.58 -17.13
C GLY A 62 18.97 -13.00 -17.36
N VAL A 63 17.99 -12.12 -17.09
CA VAL A 63 16.57 -12.34 -17.36
C VAL A 63 16.20 -11.72 -18.69
N LYS A 64 15.64 -12.52 -19.61
CA LYS A 64 15.13 -12.03 -20.90
C LYS A 64 13.84 -11.26 -20.70
N SER A 65 13.84 -9.98 -21.01
CA SER A 65 12.68 -9.12 -20.87
C SER A 65 12.60 -8.07 -21.98
N THR A 66 11.39 -7.63 -22.30
CA THR A 66 11.10 -6.62 -23.33
C THR A 66 10.03 -5.67 -22.80
N ILE A 67 10.11 -4.40 -23.17
CA ILE A 67 9.12 -3.40 -22.80
C ILE A 67 7.89 -3.54 -23.71
N ILE A 68 6.69 -3.48 -23.13
CA ILE A 68 5.49 -3.14 -23.89
C ILE A 68 5.48 -1.62 -24.05
N PRO A 69 5.54 -1.08 -25.29
CA PRO A 69 5.46 0.35 -25.52
C PRO A 69 4.15 0.95 -24.95
N THR A 70 4.23 2.16 -24.44
CA THR A 70 3.07 2.81 -23.78
C THR A 70 1.91 3.06 -24.73
N ASP A 71 2.19 3.35 -25.99
CA ASP A 71 1.20 3.52 -27.08
C ASP A 71 0.57 2.21 -27.55
N GLU A 72 1.12 1.08 -27.14
CA GLU A 72 0.54 -0.24 -27.41
C GLU A 72 -0.31 -0.77 -26.27
N LEU A 73 -0.23 -0.16 -25.07
CA LEU A 73 -0.98 -0.64 -23.90
C LEU A 73 -2.50 -0.61 -24.09
N ASP A 74 -3.00 0.30 -24.90
CA ASP A 74 -4.44 0.40 -25.21
C ASP A 74 -4.96 -0.74 -26.07
N LYS A 75 -4.05 -1.52 -26.71
CA LYS A 75 -4.42 -2.74 -27.47
C LYS A 75 -4.68 -3.94 -26.56
N TYR A 76 -4.33 -3.87 -25.29
CA TYR A 76 -4.51 -4.93 -24.32
C TYR A 76 -5.80 -4.75 -23.54
N GLU A 77 -6.57 -5.85 -23.42
CA GLU A 77 -7.70 -5.87 -22.49
C GLU A 77 -7.22 -5.60 -21.08
N ARG A 78 -7.97 -4.79 -20.36
CA ARG A 78 -7.63 -4.42 -18.97
C ARG A 78 -8.63 -5.00 -17.99
N GLU A 79 -8.14 -5.35 -16.82
CA GLU A 79 -8.94 -5.75 -15.68
C GLU A 79 -8.48 -4.99 -14.43
N GLY A 80 -9.30 -4.97 -13.41
CA GLY A 80 -9.03 -4.30 -12.14
C GLY A 80 -10.32 -4.07 -11.38
N LYS A 81 -10.18 -3.69 -10.14
CA LYS A 81 -11.32 -3.38 -9.26
C LYS A 81 -11.00 -2.11 -8.48
N PRO A 82 -12.00 -1.29 -8.17
CA PRO A 82 -11.79 -0.18 -7.24
C PRO A 82 -11.29 -0.74 -5.91
N MET A 83 -10.21 -0.15 -5.42
CA MET A 83 -9.67 -0.47 -4.10
C MET A 83 -10.45 0.26 -3.03
N ILE A 84 -10.59 -0.38 -1.89
CA ILE A 84 -11.04 0.27 -0.67
C ILE A 84 -9.82 0.70 0.13
N CYS A 85 -9.81 1.93 0.59
CA CYS A 85 -8.88 2.43 1.59
C CYS A 85 -9.65 2.64 2.90
N ALA A 86 -9.14 2.09 3.97
CA ALA A 86 -9.63 2.38 5.31
C ALA A 86 -8.59 3.22 6.05
N LEU A 87 -9.07 4.26 6.75
CA LEU A 87 -8.27 5.19 7.54
C LEU A 87 -8.67 5.03 9.01
N ASN A 88 -7.74 4.57 9.82
CA ASN A 88 -7.93 4.45 11.26
C ASN A 88 -7.24 5.62 11.94
N TYR A 89 -8.00 6.39 12.69
CA TYR A 89 -7.52 7.54 13.46
C TYR A 89 -7.30 7.14 14.91
N LEU A 90 -6.06 7.28 15.36
CA LEU A 90 -5.58 6.79 16.64
C LEU A 90 -4.92 7.94 17.40
N SER A 91 -5.22 8.03 18.69
CA SER A 91 -4.61 9.03 19.59
C SER A 91 -3.97 8.29 20.74
N VAL A 92 -2.63 8.34 20.82
CA VAL A 92 -1.83 7.56 21.77
C VAL A 92 -1.51 8.40 22.99
N LYS A 93 -1.65 7.82 24.19
CA LYS A 93 -1.30 8.44 25.45
C LYS A 93 0.15 8.87 25.46
N PRO A 94 0.47 10.07 25.98
CA PRO A 94 1.86 10.54 26.08
C PRO A 94 2.75 9.52 26.80
N GLY A 95 3.94 9.28 26.21
CA GLY A 95 4.94 8.36 26.78
C GLY A 95 4.75 6.89 26.43
N LEU A 96 3.68 6.54 25.69
CA LEU A 96 3.40 5.15 25.25
C LEU A 96 3.57 4.96 23.74
N GLU A 97 4.13 5.93 23.03
CA GLU A 97 4.25 5.93 21.58
C GLU A 97 5.11 4.76 21.07
N ARG A 98 6.19 4.48 21.74
CA ARG A 98 7.14 3.43 21.34
C ARG A 98 6.52 2.04 21.42
N GLU A 99 5.88 1.74 22.52
CA GLU A 99 5.19 0.46 22.75
C GLU A 99 4.01 0.29 21.78
N PHE A 100 3.24 1.36 21.58
CA PHE A 100 2.18 1.39 20.59
C PHE A 100 2.71 1.11 19.18
N GLU A 101 3.76 1.81 18.73
CA GLU A 101 4.34 1.63 17.40
C GLU A 101 4.84 0.20 17.17
N GLN A 102 5.44 -0.39 18.19
CA GLN A 102 5.93 -1.76 18.12
C GLN A 102 4.78 -2.76 17.95
N GLU A 103 3.74 -2.64 18.74
CA GLU A 103 2.58 -3.55 18.70
C GLU A 103 1.72 -3.32 17.44
N ALA A 104 1.57 -2.07 17.00
CA ALA A 104 0.88 -1.74 15.75
C ALA A 104 1.60 -2.30 14.51
N LYS A 105 2.94 -2.27 14.47
CA LYS A 105 3.73 -2.89 13.40
C LYS A 105 3.54 -4.41 13.37
N GLU A 106 3.48 -5.05 14.52
CA GLU A 106 3.23 -6.48 14.60
C GLU A 106 1.82 -6.83 14.09
N LEU A 107 0.80 -6.07 14.47
CA LEU A 107 -0.55 -6.24 13.94
C LEU A 107 -0.59 -6.06 12.41
N CYS A 108 0.11 -5.06 11.87
CA CYS A 108 0.24 -4.88 10.41
C CYS A 108 0.90 -6.10 9.75
N ARG A 109 1.90 -6.71 10.39
CA ARG A 109 2.58 -7.90 9.86
C ARG A 109 1.64 -9.10 9.75
N VAL A 110 0.82 -9.33 10.76
CA VAL A 110 -0.20 -10.40 10.73
C VAL A 110 -1.27 -10.13 9.67
N THR A 111 -1.61 -8.87 9.45
CA THR A 111 -2.62 -8.47 8.47
C THR A 111 -2.21 -8.81 7.02
N VAL A 112 -0.90 -8.90 6.74
CA VAL A 112 -0.39 -9.23 5.38
C VAL A 112 -0.92 -10.57 4.86
N GLU A 113 -1.22 -11.52 5.73
CA GLU A 113 -1.74 -12.84 5.37
C GLU A 113 -3.24 -12.84 5.05
N MET A 114 -3.94 -11.74 5.31
CA MET A 114 -5.39 -11.65 5.13
C MET A 114 -5.78 -11.60 3.66
N LYS A 115 -6.75 -12.41 3.29
CA LYS A 115 -7.27 -12.47 1.92
C LYS A 115 -7.84 -11.11 1.48
N GLY A 116 -7.29 -10.58 0.40
CA GLY A 116 -7.72 -9.30 -0.17
C GLY A 116 -7.07 -8.07 0.45
N PHE A 117 -6.16 -8.24 1.41
CA PHE A 117 -5.29 -7.18 1.88
C PHE A 117 -4.24 -6.83 0.83
N LEU A 118 -3.99 -5.54 0.62
CA LEU A 118 -3.08 -5.03 -0.40
C LEU A 118 -1.87 -4.30 0.19
N GLY A 119 -2.00 -3.82 1.41
CA GLY A 119 -0.93 -3.10 2.09
C GLY A 119 -1.46 -2.19 3.19
N SER A 120 -0.54 -1.67 3.98
CA SER A 120 -0.82 -0.67 5.02
C SER A 120 0.28 0.37 5.11
N LYS A 121 -0.07 1.52 5.67
CA LYS A 121 0.87 2.58 6.05
C LYS A 121 0.44 3.17 7.38
N ILE A 122 1.40 3.52 8.21
CA ILE A 122 1.16 4.23 9.47
C ILE A 122 1.86 5.58 9.38
N PHE A 123 1.12 6.65 9.62
CA PHE A 123 1.65 8.01 9.75
C PHE A 123 1.59 8.44 11.20
N ARG A 124 2.69 8.92 11.72
CA ARG A 124 2.70 9.71 12.92
C ARG A 124 2.48 11.17 12.52
N VAL A 125 1.45 11.79 13.08
CA VAL A 125 1.18 13.20 12.86
C VAL A 125 2.21 14.00 13.65
N SER A 126 3.10 14.70 12.97
CA SER A 126 4.14 15.53 13.59
C SER A 126 3.65 16.97 13.80
N THR A 127 2.73 17.43 12.96
CA THR A 127 2.21 18.80 13.02
C THR A 127 0.89 18.91 12.28
N ILE A 128 0.14 19.98 12.54
CA ILE A 128 -1.07 20.34 11.82
C ILE A 128 -0.76 21.59 10.98
N SER A 129 -0.96 21.48 9.67
CA SER A 129 -0.83 22.62 8.76
C SER A 129 -2.20 23.26 8.50
N TYR A 130 -2.26 24.58 8.62
CA TYR A 130 -3.41 25.37 8.19
C TYR A 130 -3.34 25.75 6.69
N GLY A 131 -2.54 25.03 5.91
CA GLY A 131 -2.40 25.25 4.48
C GLY A 131 -3.75 25.24 3.76
N GLY A 132 -4.00 26.29 3.00
CA GLY A 132 -5.29 26.53 2.32
C GLY A 132 -6.25 27.46 3.08
N SER A 133 -6.03 27.76 4.36
CA SER A 133 -6.85 28.72 5.12
C SER A 133 -6.39 30.18 4.96
N GLY A 134 -5.23 30.41 4.32
CA GLY A 134 -4.60 31.73 4.25
C GLY A 134 -4.00 32.23 5.57
N LEU A 135 -4.07 31.43 6.63
CA LEU A 135 -3.45 31.71 7.91
C LEU A 135 -2.00 31.21 7.90
N GLN A 136 -1.07 32.08 8.28
CA GLN A 136 0.31 31.67 8.54
C GLN A 136 0.35 30.97 9.91
N GLY A 137 0.47 29.65 9.90
CA GLY A 137 0.81 28.88 11.09
C GLY A 137 2.30 28.60 11.11
N THR A 138 2.97 28.83 12.21
CA THR A 138 4.33 28.30 12.44
C THR A 138 4.20 26.89 12.98
N TYR A 139 4.98 25.98 12.43
CA TYR A 139 4.96 24.54 12.81
C TYR A 139 5.46 24.30 14.25
N GLU A 140 6.09 25.31 14.85
CA GLU A 140 6.78 25.22 16.15
C GLU A 140 5.81 25.34 17.35
N ASP A 141 4.60 25.87 17.12
CA ASP A 141 3.70 26.23 18.22
C ASP A 141 2.59 25.20 18.48
N ILE A 142 2.55 24.09 17.73
CA ILE A 142 1.50 23.10 17.90
C ILE A 142 2.02 21.88 18.64
N ASN A 143 1.81 21.86 19.94
CA ASN A 143 1.98 20.65 20.73
C ASN A 143 0.78 19.71 20.41
N VAL A 144 1.04 18.66 19.62
CA VAL A 144 0.00 17.67 19.25
C VAL A 144 -0.03 16.59 20.34
N GLU A 145 -0.65 16.89 21.47
CA GLU A 145 -0.92 15.90 22.51
C GLU A 145 -2.42 15.60 22.57
N PRO A 146 -2.81 14.36 22.69
CA PRO A 146 -2.04 13.10 22.58
C PRO A 146 -1.48 12.89 21.16
N THR A 147 -0.36 12.16 21.06
CA THR A 147 0.27 11.87 19.75
C THR A 147 -0.73 11.15 18.84
N LYS A 148 -0.97 11.71 17.66
CA LYS A 148 -1.92 11.19 16.67
C LYS A 148 -1.23 10.34 15.63
N TYR A 149 -1.92 9.26 15.25
CA TYR A 149 -1.53 8.39 14.15
C TYR A 149 -2.70 8.22 13.20
N VAL A 150 -2.39 8.08 11.92
CA VAL A 150 -3.35 7.63 10.91
C VAL A 150 -2.80 6.35 10.30
N MET A 151 -3.53 5.26 10.44
CA MET A 151 -3.20 3.99 9.82
C MET A 151 -4.10 3.79 8.60
N LEU A 152 -3.47 3.66 7.43
CA LEU A 152 -4.16 3.35 6.18
C LEU A 152 -4.01 1.86 5.89
N THR A 153 -5.10 1.24 5.48
CA THR A 153 -5.10 -0.12 4.95
C THR A 153 -5.78 -0.15 3.59
N TYR A 154 -5.25 -0.95 2.67
CA TYR A 154 -5.75 -1.06 1.31
C TYR A 154 -6.29 -2.47 1.06
N TRP A 155 -7.46 -2.55 0.43
CA TRP A 155 -8.20 -3.78 0.25
C TRP A 155 -8.72 -3.94 -1.17
N THR A 156 -8.81 -5.17 -1.65
CA THR A 156 -9.35 -5.49 -2.98
C THR A 156 -10.83 -5.12 -3.14
N ASN A 157 -11.57 -5.10 -2.05
CA ASN A 157 -13.00 -4.74 -2.03
C ASN A 157 -13.51 -4.63 -0.58
N LYS A 158 -14.70 -4.05 -0.43
CA LYS A 158 -15.37 -3.87 0.86
C LYS A 158 -15.56 -5.18 1.64
N LYS A 159 -15.94 -6.26 0.95
CA LYS A 159 -16.16 -7.56 1.61
C LYS A 159 -14.90 -8.13 2.26
N ALA A 160 -13.75 -7.95 1.61
CA ALA A 160 -12.46 -8.36 2.18
C ALA A 160 -12.13 -7.57 3.44
N HIS A 161 -12.36 -6.25 3.43
CA HIS A 161 -12.20 -5.40 4.58
C HIS A 161 -13.17 -5.76 5.73
N GLU A 162 -14.45 -5.98 5.44
CA GLU A 162 -15.44 -6.40 6.45
C GLU A 162 -15.11 -7.78 7.05
N GLN A 163 -14.56 -8.68 6.24
CA GLN A 163 -14.14 -10.01 6.73
C GLN A 163 -12.94 -9.91 7.69
N PHE A 164 -12.01 -9.00 7.41
CA PHE A 164 -10.86 -8.72 8.27
C PHE A 164 -11.30 -8.35 9.71
N HIS A 165 -12.34 -7.54 9.88
CA HIS A 165 -12.85 -7.17 11.20
C HIS A 165 -13.49 -8.33 11.98
N LYS A 166 -13.76 -9.45 11.32
CA LYS A 166 -14.35 -10.64 11.96
C LYS A 166 -13.28 -11.65 12.39
N GLU A 167 -12.04 -11.48 11.94
CA GLU A 167 -10.95 -12.38 12.27
C GLU A 167 -10.53 -12.22 13.74
N GLN A 168 -10.59 -13.31 14.51
CA GLN A 168 -10.33 -13.29 15.94
C GLN A 168 -8.92 -12.79 16.30
N THR A 169 -7.91 -13.14 15.50
CA THR A 169 -6.53 -12.71 15.71
C THR A 169 -6.43 -11.19 15.58
N ILE A 170 -7.11 -10.61 14.61
CA ILE A 170 -7.14 -9.18 14.37
C ILE A 170 -7.88 -8.46 15.48
N LEU A 171 -9.05 -8.96 15.89
CA LEU A 171 -9.83 -8.42 17.02
C LEU A 171 -8.98 -8.38 18.31
N LYS A 172 -8.28 -9.46 18.62
CA LYS A 172 -7.37 -9.50 19.78
C LYS A 172 -6.26 -8.47 19.67
N GLY A 173 -5.65 -8.33 18.49
CA GLY A 173 -4.62 -7.31 18.24
C GLY A 173 -5.14 -5.89 18.42
N PHE A 174 -6.31 -5.57 17.89
CA PHE A 174 -6.95 -4.27 18.12
C PHE A 174 -7.26 -4.03 19.59
N MET A 175 -7.83 -5.02 20.30
CA MET A 175 -8.10 -4.91 21.74
C MET A 175 -6.82 -4.69 22.55
N SER A 176 -5.72 -5.29 22.15
CA SER A 176 -4.41 -5.08 22.77
C SER A 176 -3.89 -3.64 22.58
N LEU A 177 -4.14 -3.03 21.42
CA LEU A 177 -3.77 -1.63 21.17
C LEU A 177 -4.59 -0.62 22.00
N MET A 178 -5.80 -0.96 22.43
CA MET A 178 -6.69 -0.06 23.16
C MET A 178 -6.05 0.49 24.46
N LYS A 179 -5.21 -0.27 25.13
CA LYS A 179 -4.53 0.18 26.37
C LYS A 179 -3.64 1.41 26.17
N TYR A 180 -3.13 1.62 24.94
CA TYR A 180 -2.30 2.74 24.59
C TYR A 180 -3.09 3.99 24.19
N LEU A 181 -4.37 3.83 23.84
CA LEU A 181 -5.15 4.92 23.27
C LEU A 181 -5.71 5.84 24.34
N ALA A 182 -5.65 7.13 24.07
CA ALA A 182 -6.22 8.18 24.92
C ALA A 182 -7.74 8.36 24.71
N ILE A 183 -8.19 8.11 23.48
CA ILE A 183 -9.60 8.17 23.08
C ILE A 183 -9.93 6.94 22.22
N MET A 184 -11.22 6.64 22.09
CA MET A 184 -11.69 5.58 21.18
C MET A 184 -11.25 5.86 19.76
N PRO A 185 -10.63 4.89 19.09
CA PRO A 185 -10.31 5.02 17.67
C PRO A 185 -11.58 5.00 16.83
N TYR A 186 -11.51 5.60 15.66
CA TYR A 186 -12.57 5.47 14.65
C TYR A 186 -11.95 5.22 13.29
N GLU A 187 -12.73 4.59 12.42
CA GLU A 187 -12.33 4.23 11.08
C GLU A 187 -13.27 4.86 10.07
N GLU A 188 -12.69 5.39 9.01
CA GLU A 188 -13.38 5.79 7.80
C GLU A 188 -12.89 4.91 6.66
N TYR A 189 -13.77 4.50 5.76
CA TYR A 189 -13.36 3.80 4.55
C TYR A 189 -14.12 4.30 3.34
N GLY A 190 -13.46 4.22 2.19
CA GLY A 190 -14.02 4.65 0.93
C GLY A 190 -13.24 4.12 -0.26
N GLU A 191 -13.76 4.37 -1.44
CA GLU A 191 -13.08 4.05 -2.69
C GLU A 191 -12.00 5.09 -2.99
N ILE A 192 -10.85 4.62 -3.50
CA ILE A 192 -9.79 5.53 -3.94
C ILE A 192 -10.22 6.16 -5.26
N MET A 193 -10.47 7.47 -5.20
CA MET A 193 -10.77 8.28 -6.38
C MET A 193 -9.49 8.65 -7.13
N ARG A 194 -9.62 8.95 -8.44
CA ARG A 194 -8.49 9.43 -9.26
C ARG A 194 -8.27 10.91 -9.07
#